data_b3f2913987d048c705779b35c70d8d2d
#
_entry.id   b3f2913987d048c705779b35c70d8d2d
#
_cell.length_a   1.000
_cell.length_b   1.000
_cell.length_c   1.000
_cell.angle_alpha   90.00
_cell.angle_beta   90.00
_cell.angle_gamma   90.00
#
_symmetry.space_group_name_H-M   'P 1'
#
loop_
_entity.id
_entity.type
_entity.pdbx_description
1 polymer ?
#
loop_
_entity_poly.entity_id
_entity_poly.type
_entity_poly.pdbx_seq_one_letter_code
_entity_poly.pdbx_strand_id
1 'polypeptide(L)'
;MSSSSEKINLEEYINSFSWNKRVVLLITEESDAKLIMETDGFFKRNRCENEIRNLEYIRIVGDDVNNYVIADKYDSKYGIWLIGYDGGDKFYTTDASLLKEIHDIIDKMPIRQIEMAEQNKKCY
;
A
#
# COMPACT_ATOMS: atom_id res chain seq x y z
N MET A 1 25.11 -16.04 18.37
CA MET A 1 24.17 -16.18 17.45
C MET A 1 23.47 -14.91 17.06
N SER A 2 23.05 -14.89 16.01
CA SER A 2 22.60 -13.65 15.51
C SER A 2 21.16 -13.40 15.87
N SER A 3 20.82 -12.16 15.94
CA SER A 3 19.47 -11.72 16.08
C SER A 3 18.76 -11.60 14.74
N SER A 4 19.32 -12.22 13.72
CA SER A 4 18.79 -12.10 12.38
C SER A 4 17.38 -12.64 12.24
N SER A 5 16.90 -13.35 13.26
CA SER A 5 15.55 -13.88 13.24
C SER A 5 14.48 -12.85 13.59
N GLU A 6 14.88 -11.65 13.99
CA GLU A 6 13.89 -10.62 14.26
C GLU A 6 13.17 -10.25 12.98
N LYS A 7 11.84 -10.26 13.07
CA LYS A 7 10.99 -9.94 11.96
C LYS A 7 10.17 -8.70 12.26
N ILE A 8 9.78 -8.01 11.21
CA ILE A 8 8.90 -6.86 11.31
C ILE A 8 7.46 -7.38 11.43
N ASN A 9 6.72 -6.93 12.44
CA ASN A 9 5.31 -7.22 12.52
C ASN A 9 4.58 -6.35 11.49
N LEU A 10 4.01 -6.98 10.48
CA LEU A 10 3.42 -6.25 9.36
C LEU A 10 2.28 -5.33 9.80
N GLU A 11 1.41 -5.83 10.67
CA GLU A 11 0.27 -5.03 11.13
C GLU A 11 0.74 -3.79 11.92
N GLU A 12 1.74 -3.97 12.78
CA GLU A 12 2.33 -2.84 13.51
C GLU A 12 3.00 -1.85 12.56
N TYR A 13 3.67 -2.36 11.55
CA TYR A 13 4.32 -1.50 10.56
C TYR A 13 3.29 -0.68 9.79
N ILE A 14 2.21 -1.31 9.35
CA ILE A 14 1.10 -0.60 8.69
C ILE A 14 0.51 0.45 9.65
N ASN A 15 0.27 0.07 10.89
CA ASN A 15 -0.31 0.99 11.87
C ASN A 15 0.61 2.16 12.22
N SER A 16 1.92 2.01 12.00
CA SER A 16 2.85 3.12 12.22
C SER A 16 2.60 4.30 11.28
N PHE A 17 1.90 4.05 10.17
CA PHE A 17 1.51 5.11 9.23
C PHE A 17 0.16 5.74 9.55
N SER A 18 -0.57 5.22 10.54
CA SER A 18 -1.93 5.70 10.86
C SER A 18 -1.96 7.21 11.02
N TRP A 19 -2.93 7.83 10.36
CA TRP A 19 -3.19 9.28 10.34
C TRP A 19 -2.10 10.10 9.67
N ASN A 20 -1.04 9.46 9.16
CA ASN A 20 0.01 10.13 8.38
C ASN A 20 -0.01 9.70 6.92
N LYS A 21 -0.26 8.42 6.68
CA LYS A 21 -0.20 7.85 5.33
C LYS A 21 -1.33 6.85 5.12
N ARG A 22 -1.82 6.80 3.89
CA ARG A 22 -2.57 5.65 3.39
C ARG A 22 -1.55 4.67 2.83
N VAL A 23 -1.87 3.40 2.80
CA VAL A 23 -0.93 2.37 2.38
C VAL A 23 -1.50 1.55 1.22
N VAL A 24 -0.68 1.34 0.21
CA VAL A 24 -0.92 0.27 -0.77
C VAL A 24 0.03 -0.87 -0.43
N LEU A 25 -0.54 -2.01 -0.07
CA LEU A 25 0.21 -3.20 0.29
C LEU A 25 0.14 -4.19 -0.85
N LEU A 26 1.31 -4.57 -1.38
CA LEU A 26 1.43 -5.65 -2.36
C LEU A 26 2.03 -6.86 -1.66
N ILE A 27 1.35 -8.00 -1.73
CA ILE A 27 1.92 -9.29 -1.33
C ILE A 27 1.72 -10.23 -2.50
N THR A 28 2.78 -10.78 -3.04
CA THR A 28 2.67 -11.74 -4.14
C THR A 28 3.92 -12.60 -4.27
N GLU A 29 3.82 -13.62 -5.10
CA GLU A 29 4.94 -14.48 -5.43
C GLU A 29 5.85 -13.78 -6.45
N GLU A 30 7.13 -14.13 -6.40
CA GLU A 30 8.12 -13.63 -7.34
C GLU A 30 7.76 -13.94 -8.79
N SER A 31 7.05 -15.03 -9.02
CA SER A 31 6.64 -15.45 -10.36
C SER A 31 5.54 -14.57 -10.96
N ASP A 32 4.85 -13.76 -10.16
CA ASP A 32 3.78 -12.90 -10.67
C ASP A 32 4.35 -11.60 -11.22
N ALA A 33 5.12 -11.73 -12.29
CA ALA A 33 5.84 -10.61 -12.90
C ALA A 33 4.90 -9.49 -13.33
N LYS A 34 3.72 -9.82 -13.85
CA LYS A 34 2.78 -8.81 -14.34
C LYS A 34 2.29 -7.93 -13.23
N LEU A 35 1.82 -8.52 -12.13
CA LEU A 35 1.31 -7.75 -10.98
C LEU A 35 2.42 -6.89 -10.39
N ILE A 36 3.62 -7.45 -10.25
CA ILE A 36 4.76 -6.72 -9.70
C ILE A 36 5.11 -5.53 -10.58
N MET A 37 5.23 -5.74 -11.89
CA MET A 37 5.61 -4.67 -12.82
C MET A 37 4.57 -3.57 -12.87
N GLU A 38 3.29 -3.92 -12.89
CA GLU A 38 2.22 -2.94 -12.94
C GLU A 38 2.18 -2.10 -11.66
N THR A 39 2.36 -2.74 -10.51
CA THR A 39 2.32 -2.03 -9.23
C THR A 39 3.55 -1.15 -9.03
N ASP A 40 4.74 -1.70 -9.27
CA ASP A 40 5.98 -0.93 -9.18
C ASP A 40 5.95 0.25 -10.16
N GLY A 41 5.47 0.01 -11.38
CA GLY A 41 5.36 1.05 -12.40
C GLY A 41 4.39 2.15 -12.02
N PHE A 42 3.27 1.78 -11.39
CA PHE A 42 2.29 2.75 -10.93
C PHE A 42 2.94 3.74 -9.94
N PHE A 43 3.68 3.24 -8.96
CA PHE A 43 4.34 4.10 -7.97
C PHE A 43 5.46 4.92 -8.59
N LYS A 44 6.14 4.38 -9.57
CA LYS A 44 7.22 5.10 -10.26
C LYS A 44 6.66 6.23 -11.13
N ARG A 45 5.58 5.98 -11.88
CA ARG A 45 5.02 6.94 -12.82
C ARG A 45 4.16 8.02 -12.17
N ASN A 46 3.59 7.72 -11.00
CA ASN A 46 2.62 8.60 -10.35
C ASN A 46 3.13 9.16 -9.02
N ARG A 47 4.45 9.39 -8.95
CA ARG A 47 5.07 9.80 -7.69
C ARG A 47 4.39 11.02 -7.07
N CYS A 48 4.24 12.08 -7.83
CA CYS A 48 3.64 13.31 -7.31
C CYS A 48 2.18 13.10 -6.91
N GLU A 49 1.39 12.44 -7.75
CA GLU A 49 -0.02 12.19 -7.46
C GLU A 49 -0.19 11.32 -6.22
N ASN A 50 0.73 10.38 -6.01
CA ASN A 50 0.70 9.53 -4.81
C ASN A 50 1.15 10.29 -3.57
N GLU A 51 2.16 11.16 -3.71
CA GLU A 51 2.67 11.95 -2.58
C GLU A 51 1.63 12.93 -2.05
N ILE A 52 0.90 13.62 -2.93
CA ILE A 52 -0.13 14.57 -2.48
C ILE A 52 -1.30 13.87 -1.80
N ARG A 53 -1.46 12.58 -2.03
CA ARG A 53 -2.48 11.76 -1.36
C ARG A 53 -1.92 11.00 -0.16
N ASN A 54 -0.68 11.28 0.21
CA ASN A 54 0.01 10.61 1.31
C ASN A 54 -0.06 9.08 1.18
N LEU A 55 0.24 8.58 -0.02
CA LEU A 55 0.14 7.16 -0.32
C LEU A 55 1.52 6.51 -0.22
N GLU A 56 1.64 5.55 0.69
CA GLU A 56 2.87 4.79 0.92
C GLU A 56 2.75 3.40 0.28
N TYR A 57 3.85 2.91 -0.28
CA TYR A 57 3.89 1.60 -0.91
C TYR A 57 4.67 0.61 -0.03
N ILE A 58 4.01 -0.47 0.38
CA ILE A 58 4.67 -1.58 1.08
C ILE A 58 4.68 -2.77 0.10
N ARG A 59 5.88 -3.21 -0.26
CA ARG A 59 6.08 -4.23 -1.28
C ARG A 59 6.68 -5.48 -0.64
N ILE A 60 5.91 -6.57 -0.67
CA ILE A 60 6.34 -7.86 -0.12
C ILE A 60 6.23 -8.89 -1.24
N VAL A 61 7.34 -9.24 -1.86
CA VAL A 61 7.40 -10.12 -3.03
C VAL A 61 8.31 -11.31 -2.75
N GLY A 62 7.80 -12.51 -3.00
CA GLY A 62 8.59 -13.72 -2.88
C GLY A 62 9.12 -13.91 -1.47
N ASP A 63 10.44 -14.05 -1.36
CA ASP A 63 11.11 -14.32 -0.08
C ASP A 63 11.05 -13.14 0.88
N ASP A 64 10.63 -11.96 0.44
CA ASP A 64 10.44 -10.82 1.34
C ASP A 64 9.48 -11.15 2.47
N VAL A 65 8.55 -12.07 2.24
CA VAL A 65 7.57 -12.49 3.25
C VAL A 65 8.25 -13.01 4.52
N ASN A 66 9.46 -13.54 4.39
CA ASN A 66 10.22 -14.09 5.53
C ASN A 66 10.73 -13.00 6.47
N ASN A 67 10.69 -11.75 6.05
CA ASN A 67 11.10 -10.61 6.87
C ASN A 67 9.98 -10.10 7.78
N TYR A 68 8.79 -10.69 7.67
CA TYR A 68 7.60 -10.19 8.35
C TYR A 68 6.90 -11.25 9.17
N VAL A 69 6.28 -10.83 10.26
CA VAL A 69 5.23 -11.59 10.92
C VAL A 69 3.93 -11.08 10.31
N ILE A 70 3.21 -11.95 9.60
CA ILE A 70 2.04 -11.55 8.82
C ILE A 70 0.76 -11.94 9.55
N ALA A 71 -0.13 -10.96 9.75
CA ALA A 71 -1.43 -11.19 10.38
C ALA A 71 -2.29 -12.15 9.54
N ASP A 72 -3.17 -12.88 10.19
CA ASP A 72 -4.01 -13.89 9.53
C ASP A 72 -4.79 -13.32 8.35
N LYS A 73 -5.23 -12.07 8.45
CA LYS A 73 -6.02 -11.47 7.37
C LYS A 73 -5.26 -11.30 6.07
N TYR A 74 -3.94 -11.33 6.12
CA TYR A 74 -3.08 -11.23 4.94
C TYR A 74 -2.39 -12.55 4.61
N ASP A 75 -2.40 -13.50 5.53
CA ASP A 75 -1.65 -14.73 5.39
C ASP A 75 -2.19 -15.58 4.25
N SER A 76 -1.27 -16.04 3.41
CA SER A 76 -1.57 -16.88 2.23
C SER A 76 -2.50 -16.22 1.22
N LYS A 77 -2.59 -14.89 1.26
CA LYS A 77 -3.35 -14.12 0.27
C LYS A 77 -2.40 -13.30 -0.57
N TYR A 78 -2.63 -13.32 -1.86
CA TYR A 78 -1.82 -12.54 -2.80
C TYR A 78 -2.69 -11.48 -3.44
N GLY A 79 -2.12 -10.30 -3.64
CA GLY A 79 -2.83 -9.21 -4.29
C GLY A 79 -2.40 -7.86 -3.75
N ILE A 80 -3.29 -6.90 -3.91
CA ILE A 80 -3.07 -5.51 -3.53
C ILE A 80 -4.19 -5.08 -2.58
N TRP A 81 -3.79 -4.45 -1.46
CA TRP A 81 -4.74 -3.84 -0.52
C TRP A 81 -4.55 -2.34 -0.50
N LEU A 82 -5.65 -1.60 -0.44
CA LEU A 82 -5.65 -0.19 -0.08
C LEU A 82 -6.07 -0.08 1.38
N ILE A 83 -5.20 0.51 2.19
CA ILE A 83 -5.40 0.66 3.62
C ILE A 83 -5.52 2.14 3.94
N GLY A 84 -6.57 2.51 4.66
CA GLY A 84 -6.84 3.90 5.00
C GLY A 84 -6.01 4.41 6.17
N TYR A 85 -6.21 5.67 6.53
CA TYR A 85 -5.50 6.30 7.65
C TYR A 85 -5.75 5.62 8.98
N ASP A 86 -6.90 4.98 9.16
CA ASP A 86 -7.24 4.29 10.39
C ASP A 86 -6.64 2.89 10.49
N GLY A 87 -5.86 2.49 9.49
CA GLY A 87 -5.27 1.16 9.41
C GLY A 87 -6.22 0.09 8.90
N GLY A 88 -7.45 0.45 8.56
CA GLY A 88 -8.43 -0.51 8.06
C GLY A 88 -8.33 -0.74 6.55
N ASP A 89 -8.56 -1.97 6.13
CA ASP A 89 -8.55 -2.33 4.72
C ASP A 89 -9.80 -1.74 4.05
N LYS A 90 -9.58 -1.01 2.96
CA LYS A 90 -10.67 -0.38 2.21
C LYS A 90 -11.01 -1.14 0.94
N PHE A 91 -10.01 -1.66 0.27
CA PHE A 91 -10.18 -2.44 -0.96
C PHE A 91 -9.11 -3.51 -1.06
N TYR A 92 -9.43 -4.58 -1.76
CA TYR A 92 -8.49 -5.65 -2.06
C TYR A 92 -8.81 -6.22 -3.44
N THR A 93 -7.77 -6.42 -4.25
CA THR A 93 -7.89 -7.11 -5.54
C THR A 93 -6.73 -8.08 -5.72
N THR A 94 -6.97 -9.10 -6.53
CA THR A 94 -5.91 -10.07 -6.84
C THR A 94 -5.10 -9.67 -8.07
N ASP A 95 -5.46 -8.57 -8.71
CA ASP A 95 -4.78 -8.07 -9.90
C ASP A 95 -4.56 -6.56 -9.79
N ALA A 96 -4.04 -5.95 -10.84
CA ALA A 96 -3.70 -4.54 -10.84
C ALA A 96 -4.88 -3.61 -11.15
N SER A 97 -6.10 -4.13 -11.25
CA SER A 97 -7.27 -3.31 -11.61
C SER A 97 -7.51 -2.18 -10.63
N LEU A 98 -7.23 -2.40 -9.34
CA LEU A 98 -7.38 -1.39 -8.32
C LEU A 98 -6.55 -0.14 -8.63
N LEU A 99 -5.37 -0.30 -9.21
CA LEU A 99 -4.46 0.82 -9.46
C LEU A 99 -5.04 1.85 -10.43
N LYS A 100 -5.92 1.42 -11.33
CA LYS A 100 -6.55 2.32 -12.30
C LYS A 100 -7.55 3.26 -11.65
N GLU A 101 -8.09 2.88 -10.51
CA GLU A 101 -9.16 3.61 -9.84
C GLU A 101 -8.74 4.18 -8.49
N ILE A 102 -7.52 3.87 -8.04
CA ILE A 102 -7.13 4.14 -6.66
C ILE A 102 -7.15 5.63 -6.33
N HIS A 103 -6.73 6.50 -7.23
CA HIS A 103 -6.76 7.94 -6.98
C HIS A 103 -8.20 8.43 -6.83
N ASP A 104 -9.11 7.95 -7.69
CA ASP A 104 -10.52 8.32 -7.61
C ASP A 104 -11.16 7.82 -6.31
N ILE A 105 -10.81 6.60 -5.92
CA ILE A 105 -11.30 6.03 -4.66
C ILE A 105 -10.87 6.88 -3.48
N ILE A 106 -9.58 7.23 -3.43
CA ILE A 106 -9.04 8.06 -2.35
C ILE A 106 -9.67 9.43 -2.36
N ASP A 107 -9.82 10.05 -3.53
CA ASP A 107 -10.33 11.41 -3.65
C ASP A 107 -11.78 11.55 -3.18
N LYS A 108 -12.52 10.45 -3.14
CA LYS A 108 -13.90 10.42 -2.62
C LYS A 108 -13.98 10.21 -1.12
N MET A 109 -12.86 9.92 -0.46
CA MET A 109 -12.86 9.72 0.99
C MET A 109 -13.07 11.05 1.71
N PRO A 110 -13.88 11.08 2.79
CA PRO A 110 -14.16 12.34 3.50
C PRO A 110 -12.91 13.09 3.96
N ILE A 111 -11.92 12.37 4.51
CA ILE A 111 -10.70 13.00 4.98
C ILE A 111 -9.90 13.57 3.81
N ARG A 112 -9.90 12.90 2.66
CA ARG A 112 -9.22 13.42 1.48
C ARG A 112 -9.90 14.69 0.96
N GLN A 113 -11.22 14.77 1.05
CA GLN A 113 -11.95 15.99 0.68
C GLN A 113 -11.47 17.18 1.51
N ILE A 114 -11.26 16.97 2.81
CA ILE A 114 -10.73 18.00 3.71
C ILE A 114 -9.30 18.36 3.31
N GLU A 115 -8.46 17.35 3.04
CA GLU A 115 -7.08 17.56 2.59
C GLU A 115 -7.04 18.44 1.35
N MET A 116 -7.87 18.13 0.35
CA MET A 116 -7.89 18.89 -0.90
C MET A 116 -8.29 20.34 -0.68
N ALA A 117 -9.20 20.59 0.25
CA ALA A 117 -9.62 21.95 0.58
C ALA A 117 -8.50 22.74 1.26
N GLU A 118 -7.62 22.07 2.00
CA GLU A 118 -6.55 22.71 2.77
C GLU A 118 -5.22 22.75 2.02
N GLN A 119 -5.02 21.86 1.05
CA GLN A 119 -3.78 21.77 0.29
C GLN A 119 -3.86 22.60 -0.98
N ASN A 120 -2.79 23.31 -1.28
CA ASN A 120 -2.63 23.94 -2.59
C ASN A 120 -1.66 23.14 -3.45
N LYS A 121 -1.53 21.86 -3.21
CA LYS A 121 -0.58 21.01 -3.91
C LYS A 121 -1.18 20.48 -5.19
N LYS A 122 -0.46 20.64 -6.28
CA LYS A 122 -0.86 20.14 -7.59
C LYS A 122 0.33 19.51 -8.27
N CYS A 123 0.03 18.52 -9.09
CA CYS A 123 1.02 17.88 -9.95
C CYS A 123 0.80 18.34 -11.39
N TYR A 124 1.91 18.58 -12.09
CA TYR A 124 1.86 19.02 -13.48
C TYR A 124 2.50 18.00 -14.40
#